data_01790c4ed893c5dc53693768beac4d13
#
_entry.id   01790c4ed893c5dc53693768beac4d13
#
_cell.length_a   1.000
_cell.length_b   1.000
_cell.length_c   1.000
_cell.angle_alpha   90.00
_cell.angle_beta   90.00
_cell.angle_gamma   90.00
#
_symmetry.space_group_name_H-M   'P 1'
#
loop_
_entity.id
_entity.type
_entity.pdbx_description
1 polymer ?
#
loop_
_entity_poly.entity_id
_entity_poly.type
_entity_poly.pdbx_seq_one_letter_code
_entity_poly.pdbx_strand_id
1 'polypeptide(L)'
;MSTNLKAXXXXXXXXXXAPKESGDGGLGRLIVDGMRRNMRQYGMLFALGLIVILFEVWTGGDLLLPRNVSNLVLQNSYILILAIGMMIVIIAGHIDLSVGSITAFTGALAAVLMVTHHWSWPVAALVVLAVGAVAGAMQGFFIAYLGIPSFIVTLAGMLLFRGLTEIFLKGQTLGPFPEGLQKVANGFLPEVGPDTNYHNLTLLLGLGLIALVVWQEVRDRKRQQEYALDVLPAKLFALKLTALVAAVLVFTLLLASYKGAPVVLIVLAVLLVAFGYVMRNAVIGRHVYAIGGNLPAAKLSGVRDKKVTFAVFLNMGMLAALAGLVFAARFNAASPKAGVNFELEAIAASFIGGASMSGGVGTVLGAIIGGTVLGVLNNGMNLVGVGTDWQQVIKGLVLLAAVGFDVWNKRKVGS
;
A
#
# COMPACT_ATOMS: atom_id res chain seq x y z
N MET A 1 8.26 53.38 36.66
CA MET A 1 7.79 53.55 35.28
C MET A 1 8.02 52.34 34.38
N SER A 2 8.53 51.22 34.89
CA SER A 2 8.85 50.00 34.08
C SER A 2 7.88 48.85 34.24
N THR A 3 6.90 48.97 35.14
CA THR A 3 5.98 47.83 35.42
C THR A 3 4.71 47.83 34.54
N ASN A 4 4.39 48.98 33.98
CA ASN A 4 3.15 49.07 33.15
C ASN A 4 3.34 48.69 31.67
N LEU A 5 4.59 48.58 31.23
CA LEU A 5 4.86 48.23 29.83
C LEU A 5 4.78 46.71 29.59
N LYS A 6 5.00 45.93 30.63
CA LYS A 6 4.92 44.46 30.50
C LYS A 6 3.45 43.96 30.49
N ALA A 7 2.62 44.65 31.19
CA ALA A 7 1.18 44.37 31.18
C ALA A 7 0.50 44.61 29.81
N UNK A 8 0.88 45.48 29.19
CA UNK A 8 0.36 45.80 27.94
C UNK A 8 0.80 44.88 26.84
N UNK A 9 1.81 44.38 26.97
CA UNK A 9 2.27 43.47 26.04
C UNK A 9 1.63 42.13 26.17
N UNK A 10 1.29 41.90 27.24
CA UNK A 10 0.58 40.70 27.47
C UNK A 10 -0.83 40.74 27.06
N UNK A 11 -1.19 41.82 27.09
CA UNK A 11 -2.48 42.00 26.63
C UNK A 11 -2.55 42.04 25.15
N UNK A 12 -1.70 42.43 24.78
CA UNK A 12 -1.60 42.48 23.37
C UNK A 12 -1.34 41.11 22.76
N UNK A 13 -0.74 40.44 23.42
CA UNK A 13 -0.56 39.10 23.03
C UNK A 13 -1.77 38.21 23.27
N UNK A 14 -2.37 38.55 24.10
CA UNK A 14 -3.56 37.86 24.35
C UNK A 14 -4.66 38.17 23.40
N UNK A 15 -4.51 39.15 22.95
CA UNK A 15 -5.42 39.62 22.00
C UNK A 15 -5.15 39.11 20.61
N UNK A 16 -4.18 38.75 20.52
CA UNK A 16 -3.83 38.22 19.27
C UNK A 16 -4.13 36.75 19.17
N UNK A 17 -4.37 36.27 20.08
CA UNK A 17 -4.71 34.89 20.12
C UNK A 17 -6.21 34.65 20.30
N ALA A 18 -7.01 35.59 20.18
CA ALA A 18 -8.42 35.32 20.02
C ALA A 18 -8.65 34.65 18.66
N PRO A 19 -9.30 33.46 18.64
CA PRO A 19 -9.59 32.84 17.34
C PRO A 19 -10.56 33.79 16.61
N LYS A 20 -10.20 34.16 15.39
CA LYS A 20 -11.18 34.82 14.48
C LYS A 20 -12.35 33.85 14.32
N GLU A 21 -13.46 34.16 14.89
CA GLU A 21 -14.72 33.52 14.49
C GLU A 21 -14.85 33.75 12.99
N SER A 22 -14.56 32.68 12.23
CA SER A 22 -14.79 32.69 10.80
C SER A 22 -16.32 32.76 10.62
N GLY A 23 -16.77 33.88 10.21
CA GLY A 23 -18.15 34.08 9.82
C GLY A 23 -18.55 33.02 8.81
N ASP A 24 -19.83 32.72 8.81
CA ASP A 24 -20.62 31.75 8.05
C ASP A 24 -20.12 31.53 6.59
N GLY A 25 -18.97 30.97 6.43
CA GLY A 25 -18.54 30.45 5.14
C GLY A 25 -19.28 29.14 4.91
N GLY A 26 -20.18 29.14 3.93
CA GLY A 26 -21.00 27.97 3.62
C GLY A 26 -20.25 26.68 3.58
N LEU A 27 -20.90 25.56 3.86
CA LEU A 27 -20.35 24.19 3.91
C LEU A 27 -19.31 23.93 2.81
N GLY A 28 -19.55 24.50 1.62
CA GLY A 28 -18.64 24.38 0.47
C GLY A 28 -17.24 24.96 0.72
N ARG A 29 -17.13 26.14 1.38
CA ARG A 29 -15.82 26.74 1.69
C ARG A 29 -15.07 25.91 2.73
N LEU A 30 -15.77 25.42 3.76
CA LEU A 30 -15.16 24.56 4.78
C LEU A 30 -14.64 23.25 4.18
N ILE A 31 -15.38 22.67 3.23
CA ILE A 31 -14.95 21.46 2.49
C ILE A 31 -13.68 21.76 1.69
N VAL A 32 -13.70 22.87 0.92
CA VAL A 32 -12.56 23.26 0.06
C VAL A 32 -11.30 23.52 0.90
N ASP A 33 -11.43 24.23 2.02
CA ASP A 33 -10.29 24.53 2.89
C ASP A 33 -9.78 23.25 3.60
N GLY A 34 -10.67 22.40 4.05
CA GLY A 34 -10.34 21.09 4.61
C GLY A 34 -9.63 20.19 3.59
N MET A 35 -10.12 20.18 2.36
CA MET A 35 -9.51 19.43 1.25
C MET A 35 -8.13 20.01 0.90
N ARG A 36 -7.97 21.33 0.84
CA ARG A 36 -6.68 21.96 0.57
C ARG A 36 -5.61 21.61 1.61
N ARG A 37 -5.98 21.53 2.90
CA ARG A 37 -5.03 21.17 3.98
C ARG A 37 -4.55 19.73 3.89
N ASN A 38 -5.38 18.81 3.40
CA ASN A 38 -5.04 17.38 3.26
C ASN A 38 -5.23 16.88 1.81
N MET A 39 -4.93 17.74 0.83
CA MET A 39 -5.20 17.51 -0.58
C MET A 39 -4.58 16.21 -1.11
N ARG A 40 -3.43 15.82 -0.58
CA ARG A 40 -2.72 14.59 -1.01
C ARG A 40 -3.53 13.33 -0.65
N GLN A 41 -4.02 13.25 0.59
CA GLN A 41 -4.77 12.08 1.07
C GLN A 41 -6.18 11.99 0.46
N TYR A 42 -6.90 13.12 0.46
CA TYR A 42 -8.25 13.16 -0.13
C TYR A 42 -8.22 13.04 -1.65
N GLY A 43 -7.16 13.55 -2.28
CA GLY A 43 -6.97 13.44 -3.73
C GLY A 43 -6.90 12.00 -4.23
N MET A 44 -6.17 11.14 -3.50
CA MET A 44 -6.07 9.70 -3.83
C MET A 44 -7.43 9.00 -3.71
N LEU A 45 -8.18 9.27 -2.64
CA LEU A 45 -9.51 8.67 -2.43
C LEU A 45 -10.51 9.17 -3.48
N PHE A 46 -10.44 10.46 -3.82
CA PHE A 46 -11.26 11.05 -4.88
C PHE A 46 -10.95 10.42 -6.24
N ALA A 47 -9.66 10.25 -6.55
CA ALA A 47 -9.22 9.59 -7.79
C ALA A 47 -9.73 8.14 -7.85
N LEU A 48 -9.64 7.41 -6.74
CA LEU A 48 -10.17 6.03 -6.66
C LEU A 48 -11.69 6.03 -6.92
N GLY A 49 -12.43 6.91 -6.23
CA GLY A 49 -13.89 7.01 -6.41
C GLY A 49 -14.26 7.35 -7.86
N LEU A 50 -13.56 8.32 -8.46
CA LEU A 50 -13.78 8.72 -9.84
C LEU A 50 -13.55 7.56 -10.82
N ILE A 51 -12.46 6.81 -10.64
CA ILE A 51 -12.11 5.67 -11.51
C ILE A 51 -13.16 4.54 -11.34
N VAL A 52 -13.59 4.28 -10.10
CA VAL A 52 -14.64 3.28 -9.83
C VAL A 52 -15.94 3.68 -10.55
N ILE A 53 -16.37 4.94 -10.39
CA ILE A 53 -17.60 5.45 -11.04
C ILE A 53 -17.48 5.37 -12.57
N LEU A 54 -16.34 5.80 -13.11
CA LEU A 54 -16.08 5.78 -14.55
C LEU A 54 -16.25 4.35 -15.11
N PHE A 55 -15.56 3.38 -14.50
CA PHE A 55 -15.63 2.00 -15.00
C PHE A 55 -16.97 1.32 -14.67
N GLU A 56 -17.60 1.65 -13.54
CA GLU A 56 -18.93 1.10 -13.23
C GLU A 56 -19.95 1.50 -14.32
N VAL A 57 -19.93 2.79 -14.72
CA VAL A 57 -20.79 3.27 -15.81
C VAL A 57 -20.38 2.66 -17.15
N TRP A 58 -19.08 2.60 -17.44
CA TRP A 58 -18.57 2.12 -18.74
C TRP A 58 -18.81 0.60 -18.92
N THR A 59 -18.74 -0.19 -17.83
CA THR A 59 -18.99 -1.64 -17.88
C THR A 59 -20.47 -2.00 -17.73
N GLY A 60 -21.36 -1.00 -17.55
CA GLY A 60 -22.79 -1.24 -17.36
C GLY A 60 -23.12 -1.92 -16.02
N GLY A 61 -22.30 -1.73 -15.01
CA GLY A 61 -22.51 -2.28 -13.65
C GLY A 61 -21.67 -3.49 -13.31
N ASP A 62 -20.83 -3.97 -14.22
CA ASP A 62 -20.07 -5.21 -14.02
C ASP A 62 -18.90 -5.04 -13.05
N LEU A 63 -18.36 -3.82 -12.89
CA LEU A 63 -17.21 -3.58 -12.03
C LEU A 63 -17.52 -3.93 -10.56
N LEU A 64 -18.69 -3.48 -10.07
CA LEU A 64 -19.11 -3.68 -8.67
C LEU A 64 -19.90 -4.97 -8.44
N LEU A 65 -20.01 -5.87 -9.42
CA LEU A 65 -20.57 -7.20 -9.15
C LEU A 65 -19.77 -7.89 -8.04
N PRO A 66 -20.42 -8.53 -7.06
CA PRO A 66 -19.74 -9.19 -5.93
C PRO A 66 -18.63 -10.16 -6.34
N ARG A 67 -18.87 -10.95 -7.39
CA ARG A 67 -17.86 -11.86 -7.96
C ARG A 67 -16.65 -11.09 -8.47
N ASN A 68 -16.86 -9.96 -9.16
CA ASN A 68 -15.75 -9.17 -9.71
C ASN A 68 -14.95 -8.49 -8.62
N VAL A 69 -15.61 -7.93 -7.60
CA VAL A 69 -14.93 -7.30 -6.44
C VAL A 69 -14.05 -8.33 -5.72
N SER A 70 -14.56 -9.55 -5.51
CA SER A 70 -13.77 -10.64 -4.91
C SER A 70 -12.55 -10.99 -5.78
N ASN A 71 -12.75 -11.11 -7.10
CA ASN A 71 -11.67 -11.38 -8.05
C ASN A 71 -10.65 -10.24 -8.08
N LEU A 72 -11.08 -8.99 -8.00
CA LEU A 72 -10.19 -7.82 -7.97
C LEU A 72 -9.23 -7.90 -6.76
N VAL A 73 -9.74 -8.26 -5.58
CA VAL A 73 -8.91 -8.48 -4.38
C VAL A 73 -7.89 -9.59 -4.62
N LEU A 74 -8.36 -10.75 -5.11
CA LEU A 74 -7.51 -11.91 -5.36
C LEU A 74 -6.42 -11.60 -6.40
N GLN A 75 -6.78 -10.94 -7.50
CA GLN A 75 -5.88 -10.64 -8.62
C GLN A 75 -4.79 -9.63 -8.24
N ASN A 76 -5.10 -8.67 -7.37
CA ASN A 76 -4.16 -7.60 -7.02
C ASN A 76 -3.39 -7.87 -5.74
N SER A 77 -3.67 -8.96 -5.02
CA SER A 77 -3.11 -9.23 -3.70
C SER A 77 -1.58 -9.19 -3.68
N TYR A 78 -0.90 -9.82 -4.65
CA TYR A 78 0.56 -9.85 -4.71
C TYR A 78 1.14 -8.46 -5.02
N ILE A 79 0.49 -7.66 -5.86
CA ILE A 79 0.91 -6.26 -6.13
C ILE A 79 0.75 -5.41 -4.88
N LEU A 80 -0.33 -5.60 -4.11
CA LEU A 80 -0.53 -4.87 -2.85
C LEU A 80 0.56 -5.21 -1.82
N ILE A 81 0.99 -6.48 -1.76
CA ILE A 81 2.12 -6.89 -0.91
C ILE A 81 3.41 -6.17 -1.34
N LEU A 82 3.70 -6.18 -2.65
CA LEU A 82 4.88 -5.50 -3.22
C LEU A 82 4.82 -3.99 -2.98
N ALA A 83 3.64 -3.38 -3.12
CA ALA A 83 3.44 -1.95 -2.94
C ALA A 83 3.73 -1.51 -1.49
N ILE A 84 3.39 -2.33 -0.48
CA ILE A 84 3.73 -2.06 0.92
C ILE A 84 5.26 -1.95 1.07
N GLY A 85 6.00 -2.92 0.53
CA GLY A 85 7.47 -2.93 0.59
C GLY A 85 8.07 -1.78 -0.20
N MET A 86 7.61 -1.58 -1.44
CA MET A 86 8.10 -0.53 -2.34
C MET A 86 7.87 0.86 -1.76
N MET A 87 6.73 1.08 -1.11
CA MET A 87 6.45 2.35 -0.40
C MET A 87 7.54 2.64 0.63
N ILE A 88 7.97 1.65 1.42
CA ILE A 88 9.01 1.80 2.44
C ILE A 88 10.36 2.10 1.78
N VAL A 89 10.68 1.41 0.68
CA VAL A 89 11.90 1.62 -0.11
C VAL A 89 11.94 3.07 -0.65
N ILE A 90 10.81 3.55 -1.21
CA ILE A 90 10.71 4.91 -1.76
C ILE A 90 10.78 5.96 -0.65
N ILE A 91 10.12 5.73 0.50
CA ILE A 91 10.23 6.64 1.67
C ILE A 91 11.70 6.76 2.11
N ALA A 92 12.48 5.65 2.05
CA ALA A 92 13.92 5.67 2.39
C ALA A 92 14.77 6.40 1.33
N GLY A 93 14.20 6.82 0.20
CA GLY A 93 14.91 7.51 -0.88
C GLY A 93 15.54 6.59 -1.91
N HIS A 94 15.03 5.36 -2.03
CA HIS A 94 15.57 4.33 -2.95
C HIS A 94 14.48 3.83 -3.88
N ILE A 95 14.89 3.11 -4.92
CA ILE A 95 13.98 2.39 -5.84
C ILE A 95 14.52 0.96 -5.98
N ASP A 96 13.64 -0.02 -5.99
CA ASP A 96 13.99 -1.44 -6.16
C ASP A 96 13.35 -1.99 -7.43
N LEU A 97 14.17 -2.22 -8.44
CA LEU A 97 13.73 -2.74 -9.74
C LEU A 97 13.72 -4.27 -9.78
N SER A 98 14.20 -4.94 -8.72
CA SER A 98 14.35 -6.39 -8.71
C SER A 98 13.12 -7.13 -8.16
N VAL A 99 12.17 -6.42 -7.59
CA VAL A 99 11.07 -7.04 -6.81
C VAL A 99 10.26 -8.03 -7.65
N GLY A 100 10.01 -7.71 -8.93
CA GLY A 100 9.31 -8.62 -9.84
C GLY A 100 10.08 -9.91 -10.10
N SER A 101 11.39 -9.79 -10.32
CA SER A 101 12.24 -10.95 -10.59
C SER A 101 12.50 -11.78 -9.31
N ILE A 102 12.61 -11.16 -8.14
CA ILE A 102 12.66 -11.89 -6.85
C ILE A 102 11.33 -12.65 -6.64
N THR A 103 10.20 -12.01 -6.92
CA THR A 103 8.86 -12.64 -6.87
C THR A 103 8.80 -13.88 -7.77
N ALA A 104 9.30 -13.76 -9.01
CA ALA A 104 9.35 -14.88 -9.96
C ALA A 104 10.26 -16.00 -9.45
N PHE A 105 11.47 -15.65 -9.02
CA PHE A 105 12.47 -16.61 -8.54
C PHE A 105 11.97 -17.36 -7.30
N THR A 106 11.38 -16.66 -6.35
CA THR A 106 10.88 -17.27 -5.11
C THR A 106 9.64 -18.14 -5.38
N GLY A 107 8.78 -17.75 -6.35
CA GLY A 107 7.70 -18.61 -6.83
C GLY A 107 8.22 -19.87 -7.52
N ALA A 108 9.29 -19.75 -8.33
CA ALA A 108 9.95 -20.88 -8.98
C ALA A 108 10.57 -21.82 -7.93
N LEU A 109 11.27 -21.26 -6.94
CA LEU A 109 11.84 -22.05 -5.83
C LEU A 109 10.73 -22.80 -5.07
N ALA A 110 9.61 -22.11 -4.78
CA ALA A 110 8.46 -22.73 -4.12
C ALA A 110 7.94 -23.94 -4.94
N ALA A 111 7.82 -23.79 -6.27
CA ALA A 111 7.38 -24.88 -7.15
C ALA A 111 8.37 -26.06 -7.12
N VAL A 112 9.67 -25.78 -7.20
CA VAL A 112 10.68 -26.84 -7.16
C VAL A 112 10.59 -27.60 -5.81
N LEU A 113 10.50 -26.88 -4.69
CA LEU A 113 10.44 -27.53 -3.36
C LEU A 113 9.14 -28.32 -3.17
N MET A 114 7.98 -27.75 -3.55
CA MET A 114 6.66 -28.34 -3.27
C MET A 114 6.24 -29.35 -4.33
N VAL A 115 6.45 -29.05 -5.63
CA VAL A 115 5.96 -29.89 -6.75
C VAL A 115 6.98 -30.98 -7.10
N THR A 116 8.26 -30.62 -7.22
CA THR A 116 9.31 -31.56 -7.62
C THR A 116 9.81 -32.40 -6.43
N HIS A 117 10.08 -31.76 -5.29
CA HIS A 117 10.64 -32.45 -4.11
C HIS A 117 9.59 -32.83 -3.07
N HIS A 118 8.32 -32.48 -3.28
CA HIS A 118 7.18 -32.85 -2.41
C HIS A 118 7.32 -32.40 -0.95
N TRP A 119 7.99 -31.26 -0.73
CA TRP A 119 8.09 -30.68 0.62
C TRP A 119 6.71 -30.20 1.10
N SER A 120 6.47 -30.28 2.40
CA SER A 120 5.23 -29.70 2.96
C SER A 120 5.24 -28.19 2.72
N TRP A 121 4.08 -27.64 2.35
CA TRP A 121 3.99 -26.24 1.96
C TRP A 121 4.42 -25.25 3.07
N PRO A 122 4.17 -25.49 4.40
CA PRO A 122 4.63 -24.52 5.39
C PRO A 122 6.14 -24.45 5.50
N VAL A 123 6.84 -25.61 5.41
CA VAL A 123 8.31 -25.66 5.47
C VAL A 123 8.89 -24.98 4.23
N ALA A 124 8.37 -25.32 3.05
CA ALA A 124 8.81 -24.69 1.80
C ALA A 124 8.59 -23.18 1.82
N ALA A 125 7.44 -22.72 2.34
CA ALA A 125 7.14 -21.30 2.46
C ALA A 125 8.15 -20.56 3.37
N LEU A 126 8.51 -21.16 4.50
CA LEU A 126 9.53 -20.58 5.40
C LEU A 126 10.89 -20.45 4.71
N VAL A 127 11.31 -21.50 3.98
CA VAL A 127 12.57 -21.48 3.21
C VAL A 127 12.51 -20.40 2.13
N VAL A 128 11.40 -20.29 1.42
CA VAL A 128 11.20 -19.29 0.35
C VAL A 128 11.30 -17.88 0.95
N LEU A 129 10.66 -17.63 2.09
CA LEU A 129 10.73 -16.33 2.77
C LEU A 129 12.18 -16.02 3.23
N ALA A 130 12.90 -17.03 3.75
CA ALA A 130 14.30 -16.87 4.14
C ALA A 130 15.19 -16.56 2.94
N VAL A 131 14.97 -17.22 1.80
CA VAL A 131 15.71 -16.95 0.55
C VAL A 131 15.42 -15.54 0.03
N GLY A 132 14.15 -15.10 0.10
CA GLY A 132 13.80 -13.72 -0.22
C GLY A 132 14.50 -12.71 0.69
N ALA A 133 14.54 -12.99 2.00
CA ALA A 133 15.29 -12.15 2.96
C ALA A 133 16.78 -12.09 2.61
N VAL A 134 17.39 -13.22 2.23
CA VAL A 134 18.81 -13.28 1.79
C VAL A 134 19.00 -12.45 0.51
N ALA A 135 18.08 -12.55 -0.46
CA ALA A 135 18.14 -11.76 -1.70
C ALA A 135 18.11 -10.26 -1.37
N GLY A 136 17.17 -9.85 -0.53
CA GLY A 136 17.08 -8.46 -0.06
C GLY A 136 18.30 -8.03 0.74
N ALA A 137 18.79 -8.89 1.62
CA ALA A 137 20.00 -8.62 2.42
C ALA A 137 21.24 -8.44 1.53
N MET A 138 21.39 -9.28 0.51
CA MET A 138 22.47 -9.15 -0.48
C MET A 138 22.43 -7.76 -1.14
N GLN A 139 21.28 -7.35 -1.65
CA GLN A 139 21.13 -6.03 -2.27
C GLN A 139 21.35 -4.90 -1.25
N GLY A 140 20.74 -5.03 -0.06
CA GLY A 140 20.92 -4.09 1.02
C GLY A 140 22.38 -3.91 1.44
N PHE A 141 23.16 -4.97 1.39
CA PHE A 141 24.61 -4.93 1.69
C PHE A 141 25.36 -4.06 0.66
N PHE A 142 25.14 -4.32 -0.64
CA PHE A 142 25.78 -3.53 -1.71
C PHE A 142 25.39 -2.06 -1.64
N ILE A 143 24.13 -1.78 -1.36
CA ILE A 143 23.61 -0.40 -1.32
C ILE A 143 24.08 0.31 -0.05
N ALA A 144 23.89 -0.30 1.12
CA ALA A 144 24.09 0.36 2.41
C ALA A 144 25.57 0.44 2.83
N TYR A 145 26.35 -0.63 2.55
CA TYR A 145 27.73 -0.72 3.06
C TYR A 145 28.76 -0.38 2.00
N LEU A 146 28.54 -0.76 0.73
CA LEU A 146 29.45 -0.42 -0.36
C LEU A 146 29.10 0.89 -1.04
N GLY A 147 27.89 1.45 -0.78
CA GLY A 147 27.48 2.76 -1.30
C GLY A 147 27.11 2.76 -2.79
N ILE A 148 26.82 1.59 -3.36
CA ILE A 148 26.43 1.50 -4.78
C ILE A 148 24.99 2.02 -4.92
N PRO A 149 24.70 2.89 -5.90
CA PRO A 149 23.33 3.39 -6.10
C PRO A 149 22.31 2.25 -6.21
N SER A 150 21.17 2.41 -5.54
CA SER A 150 20.17 1.33 -5.42
C SER A 150 19.67 0.86 -6.79
N PHE A 151 19.44 1.79 -7.73
CA PHE A 151 18.92 1.41 -9.05
C PHE A 151 19.91 0.49 -9.82
N ILE A 152 21.23 0.67 -9.62
CA ILE A 152 22.26 -0.18 -10.28
C ILE A 152 22.22 -1.59 -9.66
N VAL A 153 22.22 -1.66 -8.32
CA VAL A 153 22.22 -2.95 -7.61
C VAL A 153 20.94 -3.74 -7.93
N THR A 154 19.78 -3.05 -7.91
CA THR A 154 18.50 -3.73 -8.13
C THR A 154 18.29 -4.07 -9.60
N LEU A 155 18.82 -3.28 -10.54
CA LEU A 155 18.84 -3.64 -11.97
C LEU A 155 19.67 -4.91 -12.20
N ALA A 156 20.85 -4.99 -11.59
CA ALA A 156 21.69 -6.20 -11.64
C ALA A 156 20.95 -7.38 -10.97
N GLY A 157 20.30 -7.14 -9.83
CA GLY A 157 19.46 -8.13 -9.15
C GLY A 157 18.29 -8.61 -10.02
N MET A 158 17.66 -7.71 -10.75
CA MET A 158 16.59 -8.04 -11.70
C MET A 158 17.07 -9.08 -12.72
N LEU A 159 18.22 -8.84 -13.33
CA LEU A 159 18.80 -9.77 -14.32
C LEU A 159 19.22 -11.10 -13.66
N LEU A 160 19.85 -11.02 -12.48
CA LEU A 160 20.30 -12.21 -11.73
C LEU A 160 19.11 -13.11 -11.39
N PHE A 161 18.07 -12.57 -10.74
CA PHE A 161 16.92 -13.37 -10.31
C PHE A 161 16.06 -13.83 -11.49
N ARG A 162 16.02 -13.06 -12.58
CA ARG A 162 15.38 -13.50 -13.83
C ARG A 162 16.10 -14.73 -14.39
N GLY A 163 17.43 -14.69 -14.47
CA GLY A 163 18.25 -15.82 -14.92
C GLY A 163 18.09 -17.05 -14.01
N LEU A 164 18.10 -16.84 -12.69
CA LEU A 164 17.88 -17.94 -11.73
C LEU A 164 16.51 -18.57 -11.89
N THR A 165 15.45 -17.77 -12.17
CA THR A 165 14.10 -18.28 -12.45
C THR A 165 14.14 -19.27 -13.63
N GLU A 166 14.80 -18.87 -14.72
CA GLU A 166 14.92 -19.72 -15.93
C GLU A 166 15.67 -21.02 -15.63
N ILE A 167 16.77 -20.94 -14.86
CA ILE A 167 17.59 -22.10 -14.48
C ILE A 167 16.75 -23.09 -13.64
N PHE A 168 16.04 -22.57 -12.61
CA PHE A 168 15.25 -23.41 -11.70
C PHE A 168 14.07 -24.08 -12.42
N LEU A 169 13.40 -23.36 -13.33
CA LEU A 169 12.25 -23.86 -14.06
C LEU A 169 12.64 -24.58 -15.37
N LYS A 170 13.89 -24.45 -15.82
CA LYS A 170 14.37 -25.05 -17.10
C LYS A 170 13.47 -24.63 -18.28
N GLY A 171 12.95 -23.39 -18.24
CA GLY A 171 12.05 -22.86 -19.26
C GLY A 171 10.61 -23.39 -19.21
N GLN A 172 10.27 -24.24 -18.23
CA GLN A 172 8.97 -24.88 -18.12
C GLN A 172 8.11 -24.25 -17.02
N THR A 173 6.80 -24.42 -17.13
CA THR A 173 5.85 -24.05 -16.07
C THR A 173 5.68 -25.26 -15.14
N LEU A 174 5.88 -25.06 -13.83
CA LEU A 174 5.73 -26.10 -12.80
C LEU A 174 4.47 -25.87 -11.96
N GLY A 175 3.68 -26.92 -11.79
CA GLY A 175 2.46 -26.98 -10.98
C GLY A 175 1.86 -28.39 -11.01
N PRO A 176 0.77 -28.67 -10.32
CA PRO A 176 0.02 -27.78 -9.43
C PRO A 176 0.63 -27.69 -8.03
N PHE A 177 0.31 -26.62 -7.32
CA PHE A 177 0.71 -26.41 -5.93
C PHE A 177 -0.18 -27.16 -4.95
N PRO A 178 0.30 -27.48 -3.73
CA PRO A 178 -0.51 -28.11 -2.68
C PRO A 178 -1.75 -27.28 -2.33
N GLU A 179 -2.88 -27.97 -2.07
CA GLU A 179 -4.17 -27.32 -1.74
C GLU A 179 -4.07 -26.34 -0.58
N GLY A 180 -3.26 -26.64 0.45
CA GLY A 180 -3.09 -25.76 1.61
C GLY A 180 -2.60 -24.36 1.21
N LEU A 181 -1.62 -24.30 0.31
CA LEU A 181 -1.10 -23.01 -0.16
C LEU A 181 -2.11 -22.33 -1.11
N GLN A 182 -2.78 -23.12 -1.98
CA GLN A 182 -3.83 -22.57 -2.85
C GLN A 182 -4.96 -21.92 -2.04
N LYS A 183 -5.34 -22.51 -0.90
CA LYS A 183 -6.37 -21.96 -0.01
C LYS A 183 -5.96 -20.59 0.57
N VAL A 184 -4.67 -20.37 0.82
CA VAL A 184 -4.18 -19.05 1.29
C VAL A 184 -4.37 -17.97 0.20
N ALA A 185 -4.10 -18.28 -1.06
CA ALA A 185 -4.14 -17.32 -2.17
C ALA A 185 -5.52 -17.17 -2.82
N ASN A 186 -6.28 -18.27 -2.93
CA ASN A 186 -7.55 -18.34 -3.67
C ASN A 186 -8.75 -18.70 -2.79
N GLY A 187 -8.50 -19.12 -1.54
CA GLY A 187 -9.56 -19.55 -0.64
C GLY A 187 -10.37 -18.40 -0.08
N PHE A 188 -11.52 -18.77 0.43
CA PHE A 188 -12.44 -17.87 1.14
C PHE A 188 -12.55 -18.33 2.59
N LEU A 189 -12.95 -17.45 3.48
CA LEU A 189 -13.18 -17.79 4.88
C LEU A 189 -14.30 -18.82 5.00
N PRO A 190 -14.25 -19.72 6.01
CA PRO A 190 -15.31 -20.70 6.19
C PRO A 190 -16.61 -20.03 6.65
N GLU A 191 -17.74 -20.56 6.23
CA GLU A 191 -19.03 -20.10 6.70
C GLU A 191 -19.21 -20.52 8.17
N VAL A 192 -19.81 -19.65 8.98
CA VAL A 192 -20.06 -19.88 10.41
C VAL A 192 -21.49 -19.44 10.75
N GLY A 193 -22.25 -20.31 11.39
CA GLY A 193 -23.62 -20.02 11.82
C GLY A 193 -24.67 -20.54 10.84
N PRO A 194 -25.90 -20.04 10.92
CA PRO A 194 -26.99 -20.50 10.08
C PRO A 194 -26.82 -20.05 8.63
N ASP A 195 -27.34 -20.85 7.71
CA ASP A 195 -27.37 -20.50 6.28
C ASP A 195 -28.24 -19.27 6.04
N THR A 196 -27.60 -18.19 5.59
CA THR A 196 -28.27 -16.94 5.22
C THR A 196 -27.87 -16.56 3.80
N ASN A 197 -28.48 -15.49 3.28
CA ASN A 197 -28.13 -14.98 1.93
C ASN A 197 -26.75 -14.30 1.91
N TYR A 198 -26.11 -14.12 3.07
CA TYR A 198 -24.82 -13.46 3.19
C TYR A 198 -23.87 -14.30 4.04
N HIS A 199 -22.59 -14.21 3.73
CA HIS A 199 -21.52 -14.90 4.46
C HIS A 199 -21.37 -14.28 5.86
N ASN A 200 -21.83 -14.97 6.89
CA ASN A 200 -21.95 -14.46 8.27
C ASN A 200 -20.62 -14.03 8.87
N LEU A 201 -19.56 -14.84 8.71
CA LEU A 201 -18.24 -14.50 9.24
C LEU A 201 -17.70 -13.21 8.61
N THR A 202 -17.94 -13.00 7.30
CA THR A 202 -17.54 -11.77 6.60
C THR A 202 -18.28 -10.56 7.15
N LEU A 203 -19.59 -10.69 7.39
CA LEU A 203 -20.39 -9.60 8.01
C LEU A 203 -19.86 -9.26 9.40
N LEU A 204 -19.58 -10.29 10.22
CA LEU A 204 -19.06 -10.08 11.57
C LEU A 204 -17.72 -9.35 11.55
N LEU A 205 -16.80 -9.77 10.66
CA LEU A 205 -15.49 -9.12 10.50
C LEU A 205 -15.63 -7.69 9.98
N GLY A 206 -16.55 -7.45 9.04
CA GLY A 206 -16.83 -6.12 8.51
C GLY A 206 -17.40 -5.20 9.57
N LEU A 207 -18.36 -5.66 10.36
CA LEU A 207 -18.93 -4.89 11.48
C LEU A 207 -17.84 -4.60 12.55
N GLY A 208 -16.98 -5.58 12.84
CA GLY A 208 -15.82 -5.39 13.71
C GLY A 208 -14.87 -4.32 13.18
N LEU A 209 -14.60 -4.34 11.88
CA LEU A 209 -13.75 -3.33 11.23
C LEU A 209 -14.41 -1.93 11.29
N ILE A 210 -15.72 -1.84 11.05
CA ILE A 210 -16.47 -0.57 11.17
C ILE A 210 -16.36 -0.06 12.61
N ALA A 211 -16.61 -0.91 13.61
CA ALA A 211 -16.52 -0.52 15.03
C ALA A 211 -15.11 -0.01 15.36
N LEU A 212 -14.07 -0.67 14.85
CA LEU A 212 -12.67 -0.29 15.05
C LEU A 212 -12.36 1.07 14.39
N VAL A 213 -12.81 1.29 13.15
CA VAL A 213 -12.61 2.55 12.42
C VAL A 213 -13.32 3.70 13.15
N VAL A 214 -14.57 3.50 13.58
CA VAL A 214 -15.34 4.51 14.32
C VAL A 214 -14.62 4.83 15.63
N TRP A 215 -14.21 3.79 16.38
CA TRP A 215 -13.50 3.96 17.66
C TRP A 215 -12.19 4.74 17.47
N GLN A 216 -11.39 4.39 16.45
CA GLN A 216 -10.12 5.09 16.18
C GLN A 216 -10.36 6.56 15.82
N GLU A 217 -11.29 6.86 14.91
CA GLU A 217 -11.58 8.22 14.46
C GLU A 217 -12.09 9.10 15.62
N VAL A 218 -12.99 8.55 16.44
CA VAL A 218 -13.54 9.26 17.62
C VAL A 218 -12.42 9.49 18.64
N ARG A 219 -11.59 8.46 18.91
CA ARG A 219 -10.46 8.55 19.85
C ARG A 219 -9.44 9.60 19.39
N ASP A 220 -9.08 9.59 18.10
CA ASP A 220 -8.13 10.55 17.55
C ASP A 220 -8.67 11.98 17.62
N ARG A 221 -9.98 12.16 17.35
CA ARG A 221 -10.65 13.45 17.49
C ARG A 221 -10.63 13.95 18.93
N LYS A 222 -10.97 13.11 19.91
CA LYS A 222 -10.91 13.46 21.34
C LYS A 222 -9.51 13.87 21.74
N ARG A 223 -8.51 13.11 21.32
CA ARG A 223 -7.10 13.40 21.61
C ARG A 223 -6.67 14.73 21.00
N GLN A 224 -7.05 15.03 19.76
CA GLN A 224 -6.76 16.34 19.13
C GLN A 224 -7.38 17.49 19.94
N GLN A 225 -8.62 17.32 20.44
CA GLN A 225 -9.28 18.30 21.28
C GLN A 225 -8.57 18.50 22.62
N GLU A 226 -8.13 17.41 23.27
CA GLU A 226 -7.37 17.46 24.52
C GLU A 226 -6.05 18.24 24.40
N TYR A 227 -5.39 18.16 23.25
CA TYR A 227 -4.13 18.87 22.99
C TYR A 227 -4.35 20.24 22.33
N ALA A 228 -5.60 20.73 22.30
CA ALA A 228 -5.96 22.03 21.69
C ALA A 228 -5.48 22.15 20.23
N LEU A 229 -5.43 21.04 19.49
CA LEU A 229 -5.08 21.04 18.06
C LEU A 229 -6.32 21.39 17.23
N ASP A 230 -6.09 21.91 16.03
CA ASP A 230 -7.17 22.18 15.08
C ASP A 230 -7.91 20.88 14.74
N VAL A 231 -9.21 20.84 15.04
CA VAL A 231 -10.08 19.69 14.70
C VAL A 231 -11.05 20.06 13.57
N LEU A 232 -11.39 19.09 12.77
CA LEU A 232 -12.42 19.26 11.75
C LEU A 232 -13.76 19.69 12.39
N PRO A 233 -14.49 20.64 11.81
CA PRO A 233 -15.85 20.96 12.26
C PRO A 233 -16.71 19.70 12.39
N ALA A 234 -17.60 19.67 13.37
CA ALA A 234 -18.40 18.49 13.69
C ALA A 234 -19.15 17.93 12.45
N LYS A 235 -19.71 18.81 11.62
CA LYS A 235 -20.43 18.42 10.39
C LYS A 235 -19.52 17.71 9.39
N LEU A 236 -18.29 18.22 9.17
CA LEU A 236 -17.31 17.62 8.26
C LEU A 236 -16.77 16.30 8.81
N PHE A 237 -16.58 16.22 10.12
CA PHE A 237 -16.17 14.98 10.78
C PHE A 237 -17.25 13.90 10.63
N ALA A 238 -18.51 14.25 10.85
CA ALA A 238 -19.63 13.32 10.67
C ALA A 238 -19.72 12.84 9.21
N LEU A 239 -19.59 13.75 8.23
CA LEU A 239 -19.59 13.42 6.80
C LEU A 239 -18.44 12.45 6.46
N LYS A 240 -17.22 12.74 6.93
CA LYS A 240 -16.04 11.88 6.75
C LYS A 240 -16.32 10.48 7.32
N LEU A 241 -16.79 10.42 8.57
CA LEU A 241 -17.03 9.17 9.27
C LEU A 241 -18.12 8.35 8.57
N THR A 242 -19.24 9.00 8.16
CA THR A 242 -20.31 8.33 7.42
C THR A 242 -19.79 7.77 6.09
N ALA A 243 -18.97 8.53 5.36
CA ALA A 243 -18.40 8.08 4.09
C ALA A 243 -17.47 6.86 4.28
N LEU A 244 -16.63 6.87 5.34
CA LEU A 244 -15.76 5.73 5.66
C LEU A 244 -16.57 4.49 6.04
N VAL A 245 -17.56 4.65 6.91
CA VAL A 245 -18.45 3.55 7.34
C VAL A 245 -19.19 2.98 6.14
N ALA A 246 -19.78 3.85 5.29
CA ALA A 246 -20.49 3.43 4.07
C ALA A 246 -19.57 2.65 3.12
N ALA A 247 -18.34 3.12 2.90
CA ALA A 247 -17.39 2.44 2.03
C ALA A 247 -17.03 1.04 2.56
N VAL A 248 -16.73 0.92 3.87
CA VAL A 248 -16.43 -0.38 4.49
C VAL A 248 -17.65 -1.30 4.44
N LEU A 249 -18.83 -0.75 4.72
CA LEU A 249 -20.10 -1.53 4.72
C LEU A 249 -20.41 -2.06 3.31
N VAL A 250 -20.34 -1.20 2.28
CA VAL A 250 -20.57 -1.60 0.88
C VAL A 250 -19.58 -2.69 0.48
N PHE A 251 -18.29 -2.49 0.75
CA PHE A 251 -17.24 -3.48 0.46
C PHE A 251 -17.53 -4.83 1.17
N THR A 252 -17.90 -4.76 2.46
CA THR A 252 -18.24 -5.95 3.25
C THR A 252 -19.45 -6.68 2.65
N LEU A 253 -20.52 -5.94 2.29
CA LEU A 253 -21.72 -6.53 1.71
C LEU A 253 -21.44 -7.17 0.35
N LEU A 254 -20.63 -6.52 -0.49
CA LEU A 254 -20.22 -7.08 -1.79
C LEU A 254 -19.47 -8.41 -1.62
N LEU A 255 -18.53 -8.49 -0.65
CA LEU A 255 -17.82 -9.75 -0.38
C LEU A 255 -18.76 -10.80 0.23
N ALA A 256 -19.62 -10.40 1.18
CA ALA A 256 -20.52 -11.31 1.89
C ALA A 256 -21.61 -11.89 0.97
N SER A 257 -22.00 -11.17 -0.10
CA SER A 257 -23.01 -11.62 -1.05
C SER A 257 -22.47 -12.57 -2.14
N TYR A 258 -21.17 -12.95 -2.07
CA TYR A 258 -20.59 -13.93 -3.01
C TYR A 258 -20.12 -15.16 -2.22
N LYS A 259 -18.83 -15.30 -1.99
CA LYS A 259 -18.22 -16.44 -1.27
C LYS A 259 -17.63 -16.04 0.06
N GLY A 260 -17.87 -14.79 0.49
CA GLY A 260 -17.26 -14.23 1.67
C GLY A 260 -15.90 -13.59 1.38
N ALA A 261 -15.20 -13.22 2.45
CA ALA A 261 -13.90 -12.55 2.34
C ALA A 261 -12.80 -13.54 1.91
N PRO A 262 -12.01 -13.20 0.88
CA PRO A 262 -10.83 -14.00 0.53
C PRO A 262 -9.82 -14.08 1.69
N VAL A 263 -9.21 -15.26 1.86
CA VAL A 263 -8.20 -15.49 2.92
C VAL A 263 -7.02 -14.52 2.77
N VAL A 264 -6.63 -14.20 1.52
CA VAL A 264 -5.51 -13.27 1.26
C VAL A 264 -5.77 -11.86 1.82
N LEU A 265 -7.03 -11.47 2.02
CA LEU A 265 -7.37 -10.20 2.70
C LEU A 265 -6.85 -10.17 4.14
N ILE A 266 -6.85 -11.33 4.84
CA ILE A 266 -6.26 -11.41 6.18
C ILE A 266 -4.75 -11.15 6.11
N VAL A 267 -4.07 -11.75 5.13
CA VAL A 267 -2.63 -11.52 4.92
C VAL A 267 -2.38 -10.02 4.71
N LEU A 268 -3.14 -9.39 3.81
CA LEU A 268 -3.02 -7.95 3.53
C LEU A 268 -3.34 -7.09 4.75
N ALA A 269 -4.38 -7.45 5.53
CA ALA A 269 -4.75 -6.72 6.75
C ALA A 269 -3.64 -6.82 7.81
N VAL A 270 -3.06 -8.01 8.00
CA VAL A 270 -1.93 -8.20 8.93
C VAL A 270 -0.75 -7.35 8.50
N LEU A 271 -0.40 -7.36 7.22
CA LEU A 271 0.71 -6.54 6.68
C LEU A 271 0.41 -5.05 6.85
N LEU A 272 -0.79 -4.60 6.52
CA LEU A 272 -1.20 -3.19 6.67
C LEU A 272 -1.09 -2.72 8.12
N VAL A 273 -1.59 -3.53 9.07
CA VAL A 273 -1.54 -3.20 10.49
C VAL A 273 -0.09 -3.24 10.99
N ALA A 274 0.66 -4.30 10.68
CA ALA A 274 2.04 -4.47 11.13
C ALA A 274 2.94 -3.34 10.60
N PHE A 275 2.95 -3.13 9.28
CA PHE A 275 3.80 -2.10 8.66
C PHE A 275 3.27 -0.69 8.94
N GLY A 276 1.96 -0.51 9.02
CA GLY A 276 1.36 0.75 9.45
C GLY A 276 1.81 1.13 10.86
N TYR A 277 1.79 0.17 11.79
CA TYR A 277 2.26 0.37 13.17
C TYR A 277 3.77 0.66 13.19
N VAL A 278 4.57 -0.15 12.49
CA VAL A 278 6.04 0.00 12.45
C VAL A 278 6.41 1.37 11.90
N MET A 279 5.82 1.79 10.80
CA MET A 279 6.16 3.06 10.15
C MET A 279 5.73 4.28 10.98
N ARG A 280 4.60 4.19 11.73
CA ARG A 280 4.08 5.31 12.53
C ARG A 280 4.69 5.38 13.93
N ASN A 281 4.95 4.24 14.58
CA ASN A 281 5.22 4.19 16.02
C ASN A 281 6.63 3.69 16.37
N ALA A 282 7.21 2.80 15.55
CA ALA A 282 8.51 2.21 15.88
C ALA A 282 9.66 3.17 15.52
N VAL A 283 10.78 3.02 16.22
CA VAL A 283 12.00 3.81 15.99
C VAL A 283 12.50 3.61 14.55
N ILE A 284 12.45 2.37 14.04
CA ILE A 284 12.91 2.06 12.68
C ILE A 284 12.10 2.84 11.62
N GLY A 285 10.77 2.95 11.81
CA GLY A 285 9.92 3.72 10.89
C GLY A 285 10.31 5.20 10.86
N ARG A 286 10.50 5.81 12.05
CA ARG A 286 10.95 7.21 12.14
C ARG A 286 12.32 7.42 11.46
N HIS A 287 13.23 6.44 11.60
CA HIS A 287 14.55 6.49 10.95
C HIS A 287 14.42 6.40 9.42
N VAL A 288 13.50 5.56 8.90
CA VAL A 288 13.22 5.46 7.46
C VAL A 288 12.77 6.82 6.90
N TYR A 289 11.82 7.48 7.58
CA TYR A 289 11.37 8.83 7.18
C TYR A 289 12.51 9.85 7.27
N ALA A 290 13.34 9.76 8.33
CA ALA A 290 14.45 10.70 8.52
C ALA A 290 15.51 10.61 7.42
N ILE A 291 15.95 9.38 7.07
CA ILE A 291 16.97 9.20 6.02
C ILE A 291 16.46 9.63 4.64
N GLY A 292 15.18 9.36 4.34
CA GLY A 292 14.60 9.77 3.07
C GLY A 292 14.32 11.27 2.99
N GLY A 293 14.02 11.90 4.14
CA GLY A 293 13.72 13.34 4.19
C GLY A 293 14.98 14.20 4.10
N ASN A 294 15.98 13.90 4.93
CA ASN A 294 17.26 14.63 4.92
C ASN A 294 18.36 13.73 5.50
N LEU A 295 19.06 13.03 4.63
CA LEU A 295 20.10 12.08 5.02
C LEU A 295 21.24 12.72 5.84
N PRO A 296 21.82 13.88 5.44
CA PRO A 296 22.84 14.54 6.29
C PRO A 296 22.33 14.86 7.70
N ALA A 297 21.16 15.46 7.83
CA ALA A 297 20.58 15.80 9.14
C ALA A 297 20.30 14.52 9.97
N ALA A 298 19.79 13.46 9.34
CA ALA A 298 19.54 12.18 10.01
C ALA A 298 20.84 11.59 10.60
N LYS A 299 21.94 11.63 9.83
CA LYS A 299 23.26 11.15 10.28
C LYS A 299 23.76 11.96 11.49
N LEU A 300 23.66 13.29 11.42
CA LEU A 300 24.07 14.19 12.52
C LEU A 300 23.24 13.93 13.78
N SER A 301 21.98 13.48 13.62
CA SER A 301 21.09 13.12 14.74
C SER A 301 21.32 11.68 15.25
N GLY A 302 22.37 10.99 14.76
CA GLY A 302 22.76 9.66 15.25
C GLY A 302 22.02 8.50 14.60
N VAL A 303 21.27 8.73 13.52
CA VAL A 303 20.60 7.63 12.79
C VAL A 303 21.65 6.79 12.06
N ARG A 304 21.61 5.48 12.28
CA ARG A 304 22.51 4.52 11.61
C ARG A 304 21.97 4.19 10.23
N ASP A 305 22.15 5.10 9.28
CA ASP A 305 21.62 5.03 7.91
C ASP A 305 21.90 3.68 7.24
N LYS A 306 23.12 3.15 7.35
CA LYS A 306 23.51 1.86 6.74
C LYS A 306 22.62 0.71 7.25
N LYS A 307 22.37 0.65 8.57
CA LYS A 307 21.54 -0.42 9.15
C LYS A 307 20.08 -0.28 8.73
N VAL A 308 19.58 0.97 8.66
CA VAL A 308 18.19 1.25 8.25
C VAL A 308 18.01 0.86 6.77
N THR A 309 18.90 1.30 5.89
CA THR A 309 18.85 0.97 4.44
C THR A 309 18.94 -0.55 4.24
N PHE A 310 19.87 -1.23 4.93
CA PHE A 310 19.98 -2.70 4.88
C PHE A 310 18.67 -3.38 5.28
N ALA A 311 18.05 -2.94 6.39
CA ALA A 311 16.79 -3.51 6.89
C ALA A 311 15.63 -3.27 5.90
N VAL A 312 15.61 -2.11 5.22
CA VAL A 312 14.59 -1.78 4.21
C VAL A 312 14.66 -2.78 3.04
N PHE A 313 15.87 -3.05 2.52
CA PHE A 313 16.02 -4.00 1.40
C PHE A 313 15.80 -5.46 1.83
N LEU A 314 16.28 -5.85 3.02
CA LEU A 314 15.99 -7.18 3.58
C LEU A 314 14.47 -7.41 3.66
N ASN A 315 13.74 -6.43 4.20
CA ASN A 315 12.28 -6.47 4.30
C ASN A 315 11.63 -6.54 2.90
N MET A 316 12.15 -5.77 1.93
CA MET A 316 11.61 -5.78 0.56
C MET A 316 11.74 -7.16 -0.08
N GLY A 317 12.91 -7.80 0.08
CA GLY A 317 13.12 -9.17 -0.43
C GLY A 317 12.17 -10.18 0.21
N MET A 318 11.90 -10.05 1.52
CA MET A 318 10.95 -10.90 2.25
C MET A 318 9.52 -10.72 1.70
N LEU A 319 9.09 -9.47 1.48
CA LEU A 319 7.77 -9.17 0.92
C LEU A 319 7.66 -9.62 -0.55
N ALA A 320 8.74 -9.52 -1.33
CA ALA A 320 8.78 -10.04 -2.69
C ALA A 320 8.62 -11.57 -2.71
N ALA A 321 9.23 -12.27 -1.74
CA ALA A 321 9.07 -13.72 -1.60
C ALA A 321 7.63 -14.09 -1.20
N LEU A 322 7.03 -13.33 -0.29
CA LEU A 322 5.62 -13.55 0.09
C LEU A 322 4.71 -13.32 -1.12
N ALA A 323 4.95 -12.25 -1.88
CA ALA A 323 4.22 -11.98 -3.13
C ALA A 323 4.40 -13.13 -4.14
N GLY A 324 5.61 -13.71 -4.21
CA GLY A 324 5.91 -14.88 -5.07
C GLY A 324 5.09 -16.11 -4.69
N LEU A 325 5.00 -16.40 -3.39
CA LEU A 325 4.16 -17.50 -2.88
C LEU A 325 2.68 -17.27 -3.23
N VAL A 326 2.18 -16.05 -2.96
CA VAL A 326 0.77 -15.71 -3.24
C VAL A 326 0.48 -15.76 -4.76
N PHE A 327 1.38 -15.20 -5.58
CA PHE A 327 1.24 -15.22 -7.05
C PHE A 327 1.24 -16.64 -7.60
N ALA A 328 2.23 -17.45 -7.25
CA ALA A 328 2.37 -18.83 -7.73
C ALA A 328 1.17 -19.70 -7.28
N ALA A 329 0.74 -19.53 -6.03
CA ALA A 329 -0.44 -20.23 -5.50
C ALA A 329 -1.72 -19.77 -6.20
N ARG A 330 -1.85 -18.46 -6.48
CA ARG A 330 -3.00 -17.85 -7.18
C ARG A 330 -3.18 -18.47 -8.58
N PHE A 331 -2.09 -18.57 -9.33
CA PHE A 331 -2.11 -19.14 -10.68
C PHE A 331 -1.94 -20.64 -10.69
N ASN A 332 -1.72 -21.25 -9.52
CA ASN A 332 -1.49 -22.69 -9.34
C ASN A 332 -0.30 -23.21 -10.17
N ALA A 333 0.63 -22.31 -10.48
CA ALA A 333 1.78 -22.59 -11.32
C ALA A 333 2.86 -21.54 -11.16
N ALA A 334 4.12 -21.92 -11.26
CA ALA A 334 5.26 -21.03 -11.40
C ALA A 334 5.70 -21.05 -12.87
N SER A 335 5.82 -19.88 -13.47
CA SER A 335 6.15 -19.70 -14.89
C SER A 335 7.42 -18.85 -15.03
N PRO A 336 8.28 -19.12 -16.03
CA PRO A 336 9.43 -18.27 -16.32
C PRO A 336 9.07 -16.80 -16.61
N LYS A 337 7.86 -16.56 -17.13
CA LYS A 337 7.38 -15.20 -17.45
C LYS A 337 6.74 -14.50 -16.24
N ALA A 338 6.68 -15.13 -15.07
CA ALA A 338 6.14 -14.51 -13.87
C ALA A 338 6.93 -13.24 -13.50
N GLY A 339 6.27 -12.31 -12.83
CA GLY A 339 6.94 -11.14 -12.25
C GLY A 339 7.34 -10.06 -13.23
N VAL A 340 7.02 -10.18 -14.53
CA VAL A 340 7.37 -9.15 -15.52
C VAL A 340 6.54 -7.89 -15.25
N ASN A 341 7.22 -6.75 -15.12
CA ASN A 341 6.65 -5.42 -14.86
C ASN A 341 6.02 -5.26 -13.46
N PHE A 342 6.14 -6.23 -12.54
CA PHE A 342 5.60 -6.09 -11.18
C PHE A 342 6.28 -4.94 -10.44
N GLU A 343 7.58 -4.71 -10.68
CA GLU A 343 8.32 -3.57 -10.14
C GLU A 343 7.68 -2.24 -10.56
N LEU A 344 7.28 -2.12 -11.82
CA LEU A 344 6.65 -0.90 -12.33
C LEU A 344 5.27 -0.68 -11.68
N GLU A 345 4.50 -1.76 -11.50
CA GLU A 345 3.18 -1.68 -10.84
C GLU A 345 3.33 -1.32 -9.35
N ALA A 346 4.32 -1.89 -8.65
CA ALA A 346 4.57 -1.58 -7.23
C ALA A 346 5.04 -0.12 -7.05
N ILE A 347 5.91 0.36 -7.96
CA ILE A 347 6.38 1.76 -7.99
C ILE A 347 5.18 2.70 -8.26
N ALA A 348 4.37 2.38 -9.29
CA ALA A 348 3.20 3.18 -9.64
C ALA A 348 2.20 3.23 -8.50
N ALA A 349 1.92 2.07 -7.86
CA ALA A 349 1.05 1.99 -6.68
C ALA A 349 1.54 2.93 -5.57
N SER A 350 2.85 2.95 -5.33
CA SER A 350 3.45 3.80 -4.29
C SER A 350 3.32 5.29 -4.62
N PHE A 351 3.58 5.70 -5.87
CA PHE A 351 3.47 7.12 -6.27
C PHE A 351 2.01 7.59 -6.30
N ILE A 352 1.10 6.80 -6.86
CA ILE A 352 -0.34 7.08 -6.83
C ILE A 352 -0.81 7.14 -5.36
N GLY A 353 -0.22 6.28 -4.51
CA GLY A 353 -0.46 6.23 -3.06
C GLY A 353 0.20 7.37 -2.28
N GLY A 354 0.79 8.37 -2.96
CA GLY A 354 1.31 9.58 -2.36
C GLY A 354 2.74 9.51 -1.85
N ALA A 355 3.53 8.51 -2.30
CA ALA A 355 4.98 8.53 -2.06
C ALA A 355 5.61 9.70 -2.83
N SER A 356 6.71 10.21 -2.32
CA SER A 356 7.47 11.27 -2.99
C SER A 356 8.76 10.72 -3.58
N MET A 357 9.09 11.12 -4.81
CA MET A 357 10.35 10.74 -5.48
C MET A 357 11.59 11.17 -4.67
N SER A 358 11.50 12.25 -3.89
CA SER A 358 12.63 12.72 -3.09
C SER A 358 12.77 11.98 -1.74
N GLY A 359 11.92 11.00 -1.47
CA GLY A 359 11.92 10.29 -0.19
C GLY A 359 11.21 11.07 0.93
N GLY A 360 11.18 10.48 2.11
CA GLY A 360 10.68 11.10 3.35
C GLY A 360 9.17 11.25 3.45
N VAL A 361 8.41 10.90 2.42
CA VAL A 361 6.95 11.08 2.39
C VAL A 361 6.27 9.85 1.80
N GLY A 362 5.20 9.39 2.45
CA GLY A 362 4.42 8.24 2.01
C GLY A 362 3.76 7.57 3.21
N THR A 363 2.78 6.71 2.96
CA THR A 363 2.15 5.90 4.01
C THR A 363 1.83 4.50 3.47
N VAL A 364 1.85 3.51 4.35
CA VAL A 364 1.51 2.12 4.00
C VAL A 364 0.06 2.04 3.49
N LEU A 365 -0.86 2.78 4.13
CA LEU A 365 -2.24 2.86 3.67
C LEU A 365 -2.31 3.48 2.26
N GLY A 366 -1.48 4.50 2.01
CA GLY A 366 -1.36 5.10 0.67
C GLY A 366 -0.99 4.07 -0.39
N ALA A 367 0.00 3.20 -0.09
CA ALA A 367 0.39 2.12 -1.01
C ALA A 367 -0.78 1.20 -1.36
N ILE A 368 -1.59 0.83 -0.35
CA ILE A 368 -2.78 0.00 -0.56
C ILE A 368 -3.80 0.74 -1.44
N ILE A 369 -4.07 2.01 -1.16
CA ILE A 369 -5.01 2.82 -1.97
C ILE A 369 -4.49 2.92 -3.41
N GLY A 370 -3.21 3.27 -3.59
CA GLY A 370 -2.61 3.38 -4.93
C GLY A 370 -2.61 2.08 -5.70
N GLY A 371 -2.31 0.97 -5.03
CA GLY A 371 -2.38 -0.36 -5.62
C GLY A 371 -3.82 -0.76 -5.98
N THR A 372 -4.80 -0.35 -5.15
CA THR A 372 -6.22 -0.57 -5.45
C THR A 372 -6.65 0.26 -6.67
N VAL A 373 -6.18 1.51 -6.80
CA VAL A 373 -6.44 2.35 -7.99
C VAL A 373 -5.94 1.62 -9.25
N LEU A 374 -4.71 1.10 -9.23
CA LEU A 374 -4.16 0.34 -10.36
C LEU A 374 -4.95 -0.95 -10.61
N GLY A 375 -5.35 -1.63 -9.53
CA GLY A 375 -6.15 -2.85 -9.63
C GLY A 375 -7.51 -2.61 -10.29
N VAL A 376 -8.21 -1.54 -9.88
CA VAL A 376 -9.49 -1.14 -10.48
C VAL A 376 -9.27 -0.73 -11.94
N LEU A 377 -8.21 0.02 -12.22
CA LEU A 377 -7.86 0.42 -13.59
C LEU A 377 -7.64 -0.81 -14.47
N ASN A 378 -6.81 -1.76 -14.03
CA ASN A 378 -6.52 -2.99 -14.77
C ASN A 378 -7.78 -3.83 -14.99
N ASN A 379 -8.55 -4.04 -13.93
CA ASN A 379 -9.78 -4.83 -13.97
C ASN A 379 -10.83 -4.16 -14.86
N GLY A 380 -11.05 -2.85 -14.71
CA GLY A 380 -12.00 -2.09 -15.53
C GLY A 380 -11.63 -2.13 -17.02
N MET A 381 -10.35 -1.92 -17.35
CA MET A 381 -9.86 -2.02 -18.73
C MET A 381 -10.10 -3.42 -19.31
N ASN A 382 -9.90 -4.47 -18.50
CA ASN A 382 -10.17 -5.86 -18.93
C ASN A 382 -11.66 -6.08 -19.19
N LEU A 383 -12.54 -5.56 -18.33
CA LEU A 383 -14.00 -5.72 -18.49
C LEU A 383 -14.51 -5.03 -19.76
N VAL A 384 -13.96 -3.88 -20.11
CA VAL A 384 -14.36 -3.17 -21.35
C VAL A 384 -13.59 -3.65 -22.59
N GLY A 385 -12.73 -4.69 -22.45
CA GLY A 385 -12.04 -5.31 -23.57
C GLY A 385 -10.86 -4.54 -24.13
N VAL A 386 -10.25 -3.66 -23.34
CA VAL A 386 -9.03 -2.94 -23.75
C VAL A 386 -7.87 -3.94 -23.86
N GLY A 387 -7.20 -3.96 -25.00
CA GLY A 387 -6.04 -4.84 -25.23
C GLY A 387 -4.86 -4.57 -24.29
N THR A 388 -4.08 -5.60 -24.01
CA THR A 388 -2.94 -5.52 -23.06
C THR A 388 -1.89 -4.47 -23.47
N ASP A 389 -1.74 -4.23 -24.76
CA ASP A 389 -0.86 -3.19 -25.34
C ASP A 389 -1.33 -1.79 -24.91
N TRP A 390 -2.62 -1.47 -25.11
CA TRP A 390 -3.20 -0.19 -24.66
C TRP A 390 -3.20 -0.05 -23.14
N GLN A 391 -3.40 -1.16 -22.41
CA GLN A 391 -3.32 -1.13 -20.94
C GLN A 391 -1.93 -0.67 -20.47
N GLN A 392 -0.84 -1.12 -21.14
CA GLN A 392 0.53 -0.69 -20.80
C GLN A 392 0.72 0.80 -21.07
N VAL A 393 0.22 1.31 -22.21
CA VAL A 393 0.27 2.74 -22.55
C VAL A 393 -0.45 3.57 -21.48
N ILE A 394 -1.68 3.18 -21.13
CA ILE A 394 -2.50 3.90 -20.16
C ILE A 394 -1.82 3.89 -18.77
N LYS A 395 -1.28 2.75 -18.33
CA LYS A 395 -0.56 2.66 -17.04
C LYS A 395 0.67 3.57 -17.03
N GLY A 396 1.41 3.62 -18.12
CA GLY A 396 2.56 4.50 -18.28
C GLY A 396 2.17 5.98 -18.15
N LEU A 397 1.09 6.38 -18.83
CA LEU A 397 0.57 7.75 -18.75
C LEU A 397 0.07 8.11 -17.34
N VAL A 398 -0.62 7.17 -16.68
CA VAL A 398 -1.10 7.37 -15.30
C VAL A 398 0.09 7.54 -14.34
N LEU A 399 1.13 6.72 -14.48
CA LEU A 399 2.36 6.85 -13.67
C LEU A 399 3.03 8.21 -13.91
N LEU A 400 3.19 8.61 -15.18
CA LEU A 400 3.79 9.89 -15.55
C LEU A 400 2.98 11.06 -14.97
N ALA A 401 1.66 10.99 -15.05
CA ALA A 401 0.76 12.00 -14.50
C ALA A 401 0.89 12.09 -12.96
N ALA A 402 0.94 10.95 -12.27
CA ALA A 402 1.07 10.91 -10.80
C ALA A 402 2.40 11.54 -10.34
N VAL A 403 3.51 11.14 -10.98
CA VAL A 403 4.86 11.67 -10.67
C VAL A 403 4.95 13.16 -11.05
N GLY A 404 4.45 13.52 -12.21
CA GLY A 404 4.43 14.91 -12.69
C GLY A 404 3.69 15.84 -11.73
N PHE A 405 2.54 15.37 -11.21
CA PHE A 405 1.75 16.11 -10.23
C PHE A 405 2.52 16.31 -8.91
N ASP A 406 3.24 15.28 -8.43
CA ASP A 406 4.06 15.40 -7.20
C ASP A 406 5.15 16.47 -7.39
N VAL A 407 5.87 16.43 -8.52
CA VAL A 407 6.94 17.38 -8.84
C VAL A 407 6.37 18.81 -8.94
N TRP A 408 5.25 18.97 -9.66
CA TRP A 408 4.61 20.28 -9.83
C TRP A 408 4.16 20.89 -8.51
N ASN A 409 3.53 20.07 -7.65
CA ASN A 409 3.08 20.52 -6.32
C ASN A 409 4.25 20.99 -5.44
N LYS A 410 5.38 20.28 -5.50
CA LYS A 410 6.57 20.65 -4.72
C LYS A 410 7.15 21.99 -5.15
N ARG A 411 7.19 22.28 -6.44
CA ARG A 411 7.67 23.55 -6.96
C ARG A 411 6.84 24.72 -6.42
N LYS A 412 5.51 24.54 -6.31
CA LYS A 412 4.60 25.58 -5.77
C LYS A 412 4.78 25.82 -4.27
N VAL A 413 5.16 24.81 -3.49
CA VAL A 413 5.31 24.94 -2.03
C VAL A 413 6.71 25.47 -1.68
N GLY A 414 7.71 25.25 -2.55
CA GLY A 414 9.09 25.72 -2.34
C GLY A 414 9.38 27.13 -2.88
N SER A 415 8.44 27.74 -3.62
CA SER A 415 8.50 29.13 -4.06
C SER A 415 7.70 30.03 -3.12
#